data_dac4087d8be43c67e4876f4273a6eee5
#
_entry.id   dac4087d8be43c67e4876f4273a6eee5
#
_cell.length_a   1.000
_cell.length_b   1.000
_cell.length_c   1.000
_cell.angle_alpha   90.00
_cell.angle_beta   90.00
_cell.angle_gamma   90.00
#
_symmetry.space_group_name_H-M   'P 1'
#
loop_
_entity.id
_entity.type
_entity.pdbx_description
1 polymer ?
#
loop_
_entity_poly.entity_id
_entity_poly.type
_entity_poly.pdbx_seq_one_letter_code
_entity_poly.pdbx_strand_id
1 'polypeptide(L)'
;PHLVRFNERIRIAGKLIEDDVLAALLAEVLDHSEGLQASFFEVTTAAAFLAFSRTPADACVIEVGLGGRLDATNVIVKPAVCGIASLAIDHEAFLLAPEEGVPEPPLDRIAFEKAGIAKADVPLVCQKYAPSMLQEVAKQTMSTGAKLVDRGELWDAVSYEGRLHYRDQAGKLSLPLPRMAGAHQADNAA
;
A
#
# COMPACT_ATOMS: atom_id res chain seq x y z
N PRO A 1 -5.76 1.44 9.19
CA PRO A 1 -7.10 1.73 9.73
C PRO A 1 -7.29 1.12 11.12
N HIS A 2 -8.31 1.55 11.85
CA HIS A 2 -8.70 0.98 13.13
C HIS A 2 -10.23 0.83 13.19
N LEU A 3 -10.71 -0.11 14.01
CA LEU A 3 -12.13 -0.35 14.21
C LEU A 3 -12.62 0.18 15.55
N VAL A 4 -11.84 0.01 16.61
CA VAL A 4 -12.22 0.35 17.98
C VAL A 4 -11.19 1.28 18.62
N ARG A 5 -9.91 0.92 18.57
CA ARG A 5 -8.83 1.66 19.23
C ARG A 5 -7.81 2.17 18.23
N PHE A 6 -7.38 3.41 18.42
CA PHE A 6 -6.42 4.06 17.53
C PHE A 6 -5.09 3.32 17.41
N ASN A 7 -4.60 2.67 18.46
CA ASN A 7 -3.38 1.89 18.47
C ASN A 7 -3.40 0.66 17.54
N GLU A 8 -4.57 0.24 17.04
CA GLU A 8 -4.68 -0.83 16.03
C GLU A 8 -3.93 -0.50 14.73
N ARG A 9 -3.65 0.80 14.49
CA ARG A 9 -2.92 1.29 13.32
C ARG A 9 -1.44 0.91 13.32
N ILE A 10 -0.86 0.66 14.49
CA ILE A 10 0.58 0.41 14.63
C ILE A 10 0.79 -0.93 15.36
N ARG A 11 1.43 -1.87 14.67
CA ARG A 11 1.81 -3.17 15.22
C ARG A 11 3.32 -3.31 15.23
N ILE A 12 3.87 -3.72 16.37
CA ILE A 12 5.30 -3.98 16.56
C ILE A 12 5.45 -5.43 17.01
N ALA A 13 6.22 -6.23 16.28
CA ALA A 13 6.39 -7.66 16.54
C ALA A 13 5.03 -8.41 16.68
N GLY A 14 4.05 -8.04 15.83
CA GLY A 14 2.72 -8.66 15.81
C GLY A 14 1.76 -8.21 16.92
N LYS A 15 2.19 -7.35 17.84
CA LYS A 15 1.36 -6.79 18.93
C LYS A 15 0.98 -5.36 18.64
N LEU A 16 -0.20 -4.94 19.13
CA LEU A 16 -0.57 -3.53 19.10
C LEU A 16 0.41 -2.72 19.95
N ILE A 17 0.73 -1.51 19.49
CA ILE A 17 1.51 -0.57 20.32
C ILE A 17 0.71 -0.20 21.57
N GLU A 18 1.37 -0.13 22.72
CA GLU A 18 0.73 0.29 23.98
C GLU A 18 0.36 1.78 23.94
N ASP A 19 -0.72 2.15 24.63
CA ASP A 19 -1.29 3.49 24.55
C ASP A 19 -0.33 4.56 25.09
N ASP A 20 0.40 4.29 26.16
CA ASP A 20 1.39 5.19 26.75
C ASP A 20 2.59 5.39 25.84
N VAL A 21 3.05 4.33 25.18
CA VAL A 21 4.14 4.39 24.19
C VAL A 21 3.70 5.22 22.97
N LEU A 22 2.49 4.98 22.47
CA LEU A 22 1.94 5.76 21.36
C LEU A 22 1.78 7.24 21.73
N ALA A 23 1.27 7.53 22.92
CA ALA A 23 1.12 8.90 23.41
C ALA A 23 2.46 9.63 23.51
N ALA A 24 3.51 8.96 24.00
CA ALA A 24 4.85 9.51 24.08
C ALA A 24 5.45 9.82 22.69
N LEU A 25 5.28 8.90 21.73
CA LEU A 25 5.73 9.09 20.36
C LEU A 25 5.01 10.24 19.66
N LEU A 26 3.69 10.33 19.85
CA LEU A 26 2.90 11.44 19.28
C LEU A 26 3.31 12.78 19.88
N ALA A 27 3.55 12.86 21.20
CA ALA A 27 4.05 14.08 21.86
C ALA A 27 5.41 14.49 21.26
N GLU A 28 6.34 13.56 21.12
CA GLU A 28 7.66 13.82 20.54
C GLU A 28 7.56 14.34 19.11
N VAL A 29 6.71 13.73 18.27
CA VAL A 29 6.49 14.18 16.89
C VAL A 29 5.86 15.58 16.86
N LEU A 30 4.89 15.86 17.72
CA LEU A 30 4.24 17.16 17.79
C LEU A 30 5.21 18.25 18.22
N ASP A 31 6.06 17.99 19.21
CA ASP A 31 7.09 18.92 19.65
C ASP A 31 8.09 19.27 18.52
N HIS A 32 8.48 18.28 17.71
CA HIS A 32 9.38 18.48 16.57
C HIS A 32 8.70 19.09 15.33
N SER A 33 7.39 19.02 15.27
CA SER A 33 6.60 19.60 14.17
C SER A 33 5.94 20.93 14.52
N GLU A 34 6.33 21.55 15.63
CA GLU A 34 5.82 22.86 16.02
C GLU A 34 6.05 23.88 14.90
N GLY A 35 4.98 24.59 14.50
CA GLY A 35 5.00 25.53 13.37
C GLY A 35 4.85 24.89 11.99
N LEU A 36 4.88 23.57 11.85
CA LEU A 36 4.50 22.87 10.63
C LEU A 36 2.99 22.63 10.64
N GLN A 37 2.32 22.89 9.55
CA GLN A 37 0.89 22.59 9.40
C GLN A 37 0.68 21.12 9.02
N ALA A 38 1.29 20.20 9.77
CA ALA A 38 1.18 18.77 9.52
C ALA A 38 -0.25 18.26 9.80
N SER A 39 -0.78 17.49 8.88
CA SER A 39 -2.06 16.84 9.03
C SER A 39 -2.02 15.76 10.12
N PHE A 40 -3.17 15.39 10.65
CA PHE A 40 -3.30 14.27 11.58
C PHE A 40 -2.67 12.97 11.06
N PHE A 41 -2.81 12.68 9.77
CA PHE A 41 -2.26 11.47 9.17
C PHE A 41 -0.72 11.53 9.06
N GLU A 42 -0.16 12.68 8.71
CA GLU A 42 1.30 12.89 8.68
C GLU A 42 1.93 12.73 10.06
N VAL A 43 1.35 13.32 11.09
CA VAL A 43 1.81 13.16 12.48
C VAL A 43 1.76 11.69 12.92
N THR A 44 0.68 10.99 12.62
CA THR A 44 0.53 9.57 12.95
C THR A 44 1.53 8.69 12.19
N THR A 45 1.75 8.99 10.92
CA THR A 45 2.71 8.28 10.07
C THR A 45 4.14 8.49 10.58
N ALA A 46 4.50 9.70 10.95
CA ALA A 46 5.80 10.01 11.55
C ALA A 46 6.01 9.26 12.88
N ALA A 47 4.99 9.21 13.74
CA ALA A 47 5.03 8.45 14.98
C ALA A 47 5.21 6.94 14.74
N ALA A 48 4.56 6.38 13.71
CA ALA A 48 4.75 4.99 13.30
C ALA A 48 6.17 4.73 12.82
N PHE A 49 6.72 5.57 11.94
CA PHE A 49 8.09 5.43 11.48
C PHE A 49 9.12 5.59 12.61
N LEU A 50 8.87 6.49 13.56
CA LEU A 50 9.71 6.65 14.74
C LEU A 50 9.70 5.38 15.61
N ALA A 51 8.52 4.77 15.84
CA ALA A 51 8.39 3.50 16.54
C ALA A 51 9.18 2.39 15.83
N PHE A 52 9.03 2.26 14.51
CA PHE A 52 9.71 1.23 13.71
C PHE A 52 11.23 1.44 13.68
N SER A 53 11.70 2.69 13.60
CA SER A 53 13.14 2.99 13.62
C SER A 53 13.81 2.61 14.95
N ARG A 54 13.05 2.60 16.04
CA ARG A 54 13.52 2.26 17.39
C ARG A 54 13.41 0.77 17.72
N THR A 55 12.70 0.01 16.90
CA THR A 55 12.47 -1.42 17.14
C THR A 55 13.03 -2.24 15.98
N PRO A 56 14.14 -2.96 16.16
CA PRO A 56 14.69 -3.82 15.11
C PRO A 56 13.65 -4.82 14.60
N ALA A 57 13.56 -4.98 13.28
CA ALA A 57 12.66 -5.90 12.61
C ALA A 57 13.27 -6.41 11.30
N ASP A 58 12.91 -7.64 10.90
CA ASP A 58 13.33 -8.22 9.62
C ASP A 58 12.56 -7.61 8.45
N ALA A 59 11.32 -7.17 8.69
CA ALA A 59 10.46 -6.56 7.68
C ALA A 59 9.47 -5.59 8.32
N CYS A 60 9.05 -4.61 7.53
CA CYS A 60 8.02 -3.65 7.88
C CYS A 60 6.99 -3.58 6.75
N VAL A 61 5.71 -3.66 7.08
CA VAL A 61 4.60 -3.52 6.13
C VAL A 61 3.95 -2.15 6.36
N ILE A 62 3.97 -1.32 5.33
CA ILE A 62 3.40 0.03 5.38
C ILE A 62 2.19 0.07 4.44
N GLU A 63 1.03 0.36 5.01
CA GLU A 63 -0.20 0.56 4.26
C GLU A 63 -0.40 2.04 3.94
N VAL A 64 -0.66 2.35 2.66
CA VAL A 64 -0.99 3.69 2.19
C VAL A 64 -2.29 4.17 2.83
N GLY A 65 -2.33 5.41 3.30
CA GLY A 65 -3.52 6.01 3.86
C GLY A 65 -4.57 6.37 2.81
N LEU A 66 -4.14 7.09 1.78
CA LEU A 66 -5.02 7.55 0.69
C LEU A 66 -4.23 7.74 -0.62
N GLY A 67 -4.75 7.18 -1.72
CA GLY A 67 -4.12 7.29 -3.03
C GLY A 67 -2.79 6.54 -3.10
N GLY A 68 -1.70 7.24 -3.00
CA GLY A 68 -0.33 6.72 -3.01
C GLY A 68 0.70 7.80 -3.37
N ARG A 69 0.54 8.46 -4.50
CA ARG A 69 1.48 9.46 -5.04
C ARG A 69 1.87 10.54 -4.03
N LEU A 70 0.88 11.12 -3.36
CA LEU A 70 1.03 12.20 -2.39
C LEU A 70 0.81 11.75 -0.94
N ASP A 71 0.75 10.43 -0.70
CA ASP A 71 0.51 9.90 0.63
C ASP A 71 1.73 10.11 1.55
N ALA A 72 1.47 10.39 2.84
CA ALA A 72 2.51 10.59 3.84
C ALA A 72 3.46 9.39 3.99
N THR A 73 3.00 8.17 3.65
CA THR A 73 3.84 6.96 3.69
C THR A 73 4.79 6.85 2.50
N ASN A 74 4.59 7.64 1.43
CA ASN A 74 5.37 7.56 0.19
C ASN A 74 6.77 8.20 0.28
N VAL A 75 7.27 8.44 1.48
CA VAL A 75 8.60 9.01 1.75
C VAL A 75 9.72 7.96 1.71
N ILE A 76 9.39 6.67 1.70
CA ILE A 76 10.38 5.58 1.65
C ILE A 76 11.01 5.53 0.27
N VAL A 77 12.28 5.86 0.19
CA VAL A 77 13.00 5.98 -1.10
C VAL A 77 13.23 4.63 -1.77
N LYS A 78 13.55 3.59 -1.00
CA LYS A 78 13.89 2.27 -1.53
C LYS A 78 13.24 1.16 -0.69
N PRO A 79 11.93 0.94 -0.79
CA PRO A 79 11.29 -0.23 -0.18
C PRO A 79 11.77 -1.51 -0.87
N ALA A 80 11.63 -2.66 -0.21
CA ALA A 80 11.95 -3.95 -0.82
C ALA A 80 11.00 -4.29 -1.99
N VAL A 81 9.72 -3.89 -1.86
CA VAL A 81 8.67 -4.09 -2.86
C VAL A 81 7.55 -3.08 -2.62
N CYS A 82 6.89 -2.66 -3.68
CA CYS A 82 5.61 -1.96 -3.62
C CYS A 82 4.50 -2.88 -4.16
N GLY A 83 3.28 -2.74 -3.62
CA GLY A 83 2.14 -3.54 -4.06
C GLY A 83 0.88 -2.70 -4.22
N ILE A 84 0.09 -2.99 -5.25
CA ILE A 84 -1.23 -2.40 -5.48
C ILE A 84 -2.25 -3.52 -5.52
N ALA A 85 -3.18 -3.49 -4.57
CA ALA A 85 -4.31 -4.41 -4.50
C ALA A 85 -5.40 -4.07 -5.54
N SER A 86 -6.62 -4.56 -5.36
CA SER A 86 -7.75 -4.25 -6.24
C SER A 86 -8.01 -2.74 -6.34
N LEU A 87 -8.30 -2.27 -7.54
CA LEU A 87 -8.64 -0.88 -7.81
C LEU A 87 -10.17 -0.73 -7.91
N ALA A 88 -10.68 0.25 -7.19
CA ALA A 88 -12.08 0.67 -7.24
C ALA A 88 -12.16 2.19 -7.02
N ILE A 89 -13.28 2.79 -7.43
CA ILE A 89 -13.54 4.20 -7.15
C ILE A 89 -13.81 4.34 -5.65
N ASP A 90 -12.97 5.12 -4.99
CA ASP A 90 -13.09 5.48 -3.59
C ASP A 90 -12.43 6.84 -3.35
N HIS A 91 -12.80 7.52 -2.26
CA HIS A 91 -12.24 8.83 -1.89
C HIS A 91 -12.32 9.87 -3.02
N GLU A 92 -13.41 9.89 -3.80
CA GLU A 92 -13.57 10.71 -5.01
C GLU A 92 -13.25 12.18 -4.78
N ALA A 93 -13.71 12.77 -3.69
CA ALA A 93 -13.50 14.17 -3.37
C ALA A 93 -12.01 14.58 -3.31
N PHE A 94 -11.13 13.65 -3.04
CA PHE A 94 -9.68 13.87 -2.94
C PHE A 94 -8.93 13.39 -4.19
N LEU A 95 -9.20 12.15 -4.60
CA LEU A 95 -8.43 11.51 -5.67
C LEU A 95 -8.86 11.94 -7.07
N LEU A 96 -10.11 12.40 -7.23
CA LEU A 96 -10.65 12.86 -8.50
C LEU A 96 -10.73 14.38 -8.59
N ALA A 97 -10.10 15.12 -7.68
CA ALA A 97 -10.02 16.58 -7.78
C ALA A 97 -9.33 16.99 -9.09
N PRO A 98 -9.81 18.06 -9.77
CA PRO A 98 -9.18 18.54 -10.98
C PRO A 98 -7.71 18.89 -10.78
N GLU A 99 -6.85 18.32 -11.65
CA GLU A 99 -5.41 18.56 -11.65
C GLU A 99 -4.91 18.47 -13.10
N GLU A 100 -4.04 19.37 -13.52
CA GLU A 100 -3.50 19.38 -14.87
C GLU A 100 -2.46 18.24 -15.06
N GLY A 101 -2.47 17.62 -16.24
CA GLY A 101 -1.49 16.59 -16.59
C GLY A 101 -1.73 15.20 -16.00
N VAL A 102 -2.92 14.95 -15.44
CA VAL A 102 -3.30 13.67 -14.87
C VAL A 102 -4.49 13.06 -15.63
N PRO A 103 -4.71 11.72 -15.55
CA PRO A 103 -5.83 11.08 -16.22
C PRO A 103 -7.20 11.64 -15.75
N GLU A 104 -8.10 11.89 -16.69
CA GLU A 104 -9.48 12.33 -16.39
C GLU A 104 -10.41 11.16 -16.03
N PRO A 105 -10.36 9.98 -16.72
CA PRO A 105 -11.25 8.86 -16.39
C PRO A 105 -11.01 8.39 -14.94
N PRO A 106 -12.07 8.26 -14.12
CA PRO A 106 -11.93 8.02 -12.67
C PRO A 106 -11.06 6.83 -12.30
N LEU A 107 -11.25 5.68 -12.94
CA LEU A 107 -10.46 4.48 -12.63
C LEU A 107 -9.00 4.61 -13.08
N ASP A 108 -8.75 5.27 -14.19
CA ASP A 108 -7.39 5.53 -14.67
C ASP A 108 -6.68 6.54 -13.76
N ARG A 109 -7.42 7.55 -13.24
CA ARG A 109 -6.91 8.47 -12.23
C ARG A 109 -6.56 7.74 -10.93
N ILE A 110 -7.39 6.83 -10.44
CA ILE A 110 -7.10 6.00 -9.27
C ILE A 110 -5.85 5.14 -9.51
N ALA A 111 -5.72 4.53 -10.70
CA ALA A 111 -4.55 3.75 -11.06
C ALA A 111 -3.27 4.60 -11.05
N PHE A 112 -3.33 5.80 -11.63
CA PHE A 112 -2.23 6.78 -11.62
C PHE A 112 -1.81 7.16 -10.20
N GLU A 113 -2.77 7.55 -9.34
CA GLU A 113 -2.49 7.94 -7.95
C GLU A 113 -1.85 6.81 -7.14
N LYS A 114 -2.38 5.58 -7.28
CA LYS A 114 -1.83 4.43 -6.55
C LYS A 114 -0.47 3.99 -7.10
N ALA A 115 -0.28 4.03 -8.41
CA ALA A 115 1.00 3.71 -9.03
C ALA A 115 2.11 4.74 -8.72
N GLY A 116 1.77 5.91 -8.20
CA GLY A 116 2.71 6.91 -7.71
C GLY A 116 3.60 6.46 -6.54
N ILE A 117 3.36 5.26 -5.97
CA ILE A 117 4.27 4.62 -5.01
C ILE A 117 5.45 3.90 -5.67
N ALA A 118 5.47 3.78 -7.00
CA ALA A 118 6.56 3.15 -7.73
C ALA A 118 7.91 3.83 -7.44
N LYS A 119 8.97 3.04 -7.30
CA LYS A 119 10.34 3.52 -7.00
C LYS A 119 11.34 2.86 -7.96
N ALA A 120 12.38 3.60 -8.32
CA ALA A 120 13.43 3.12 -9.21
C ALA A 120 14.05 1.80 -8.72
N ASP A 121 14.19 0.85 -9.64
CA ASP A 121 14.72 -0.50 -9.40
C ASP A 121 13.93 -1.37 -8.42
N VAL A 122 12.76 -0.91 -7.92
CA VAL A 122 11.91 -1.64 -6.98
C VAL A 122 10.79 -2.36 -7.75
N PRO A 123 10.48 -3.63 -7.41
CA PRO A 123 9.30 -4.31 -7.95
C PRO A 123 8.01 -3.60 -7.53
N LEU A 124 7.11 -3.35 -8.49
CA LEU A 124 5.73 -2.96 -8.24
C LEU A 124 4.82 -4.13 -8.62
N VAL A 125 4.34 -4.84 -7.61
CA VAL A 125 3.41 -5.97 -7.80
C VAL A 125 1.99 -5.43 -7.92
N CYS A 126 1.24 -5.90 -8.90
CA CYS A 126 -0.15 -5.48 -9.06
C CYS A 126 -1.06 -6.63 -9.47
N GLN A 127 -2.34 -6.47 -9.18
CA GLN A 127 -3.42 -7.37 -9.58
C GLN A 127 -3.73 -7.20 -11.08
N LYS A 128 -4.64 -8.02 -11.59
CA LYS A 128 -5.15 -7.91 -12.96
C LYS A 128 -6.16 -6.77 -13.03
N TYR A 129 -5.89 -5.79 -13.89
CA TYR A 129 -6.75 -4.62 -14.10
C TYR A 129 -7.32 -4.57 -15.51
N ALA A 130 -8.28 -3.66 -15.74
CA ALA A 130 -8.69 -3.31 -17.09
C ALA A 130 -7.52 -2.69 -17.87
N PRO A 131 -7.47 -2.84 -19.22
CA PRO A 131 -6.32 -2.41 -20.03
C PRO A 131 -5.90 -0.95 -19.82
N SER A 132 -6.86 -0.02 -19.70
CA SER A 132 -6.55 1.40 -19.50
C SER A 132 -5.86 1.63 -18.15
N MET A 133 -6.36 1.04 -17.06
CA MET A 133 -5.75 1.13 -15.74
C MET A 133 -4.34 0.52 -15.70
N LEU A 134 -4.16 -0.67 -16.31
CA LEU A 134 -2.84 -1.29 -16.40
C LEU A 134 -1.86 -0.43 -17.20
N GLN A 135 -2.35 0.24 -18.24
CA GLN A 135 -1.54 1.19 -19.02
C GLN A 135 -1.06 2.36 -18.16
N GLU A 136 -1.89 2.91 -17.27
CA GLU A 136 -1.47 3.97 -16.36
C GLU A 136 -0.44 3.47 -15.34
N VAL A 137 -0.63 2.28 -14.77
CA VAL A 137 0.38 1.64 -13.89
C VAL A 137 1.70 1.45 -14.65
N ALA A 138 1.66 0.95 -15.89
CA ALA A 138 2.85 0.75 -16.71
C ALA A 138 3.58 2.06 -17.04
N LYS A 139 2.85 3.14 -17.35
CA LYS A 139 3.44 4.47 -17.56
C LYS A 139 4.20 4.94 -16.32
N GLN A 140 3.61 4.79 -15.13
CA GLN A 140 4.25 5.18 -13.86
C GLN A 140 5.51 4.34 -13.59
N THR A 141 5.47 3.03 -13.81
CA THR A 141 6.63 2.17 -13.65
C THR A 141 7.75 2.52 -14.64
N MET A 142 7.41 2.81 -15.88
CA MET A 142 8.39 3.25 -16.88
C MET A 142 9.03 4.60 -16.53
N SER A 143 8.22 5.58 -16.09
CA SER A 143 8.73 6.92 -15.76
C SER A 143 9.63 6.93 -14.53
N THR A 144 9.38 6.04 -13.56
CA THR A 144 10.18 5.94 -12.33
C THR A 144 11.35 4.97 -12.44
N GLY A 145 11.37 4.09 -13.45
CA GLY A 145 12.33 2.99 -13.54
C GLY A 145 12.01 1.82 -12.60
N ALA A 146 10.77 1.71 -12.14
CA ALA A 146 10.31 0.58 -11.35
C ALA A 146 10.15 -0.69 -12.22
N LYS A 147 10.10 -1.87 -11.58
CA LYS A 147 9.91 -3.15 -12.27
C LYS A 147 8.47 -3.59 -12.10
N LEU A 148 7.67 -3.49 -13.14
CA LEU A 148 6.28 -3.98 -13.11
C LEU A 148 6.25 -5.50 -12.98
N VAL A 149 5.45 -6.00 -12.03
CA VAL A 149 5.21 -7.43 -11.77
C VAL A 149 3.70 -7.64 -11.74
N ASP A 150 3.11 -7.78 -12.92
CA ASP A 150 1.66 -7.83 -13.10
C ASP A 150 1.11 -9.26 -13.11
N ARG A 151 -0.10 -9.40 -12.58
CA ARG A 151 -0.86 -10.65 -12.57
C ARG A 151 -1.36 -10.99 -13.97
N GLY A 152 -1.11 -12.22 -14.38
CA GLY A 152 -1.46 -12.74 -15.71
C GLY A 152 -0.24 -12.96 -16.57
N GLU A 153 0.78 -12.10 -16.48
CA GLU A 153 2.05 -12.23 -17.19
C GLU A 153 3.13 -12.86 -16.32
N LEU A 154 3.53 -12.21 -15.23
CA LEU A 154 4.64 -12.66 -14.41
C LEU A 154 4.25 -13.56 -13.24
N TRP A 155 3.02 -13.44 -12.75
CA TRP A 155 2.44 -14.30 -11.74
C TRP A 155 0.95 -14.49 -11.95
N ASP A 156 0.35 -15.51 -11.35
CA ASP A 156 -1.10 -15.70 -11.37
C ASP A 156 -1.53 -16.56 -10.18
N ALA A 157 -2.81 -16.45 -9.82
CA ALA A 157 -3.43 -17.27 -8.79
C ALA A 157 -4.89 -17.55 -9.11
N VAL A 158 -5.34 -18.73 -8.74
CA VAL A 158 -6.73 -19.17 -8.93
C VAL A 158 -7.20 -20.01 -7.75
N SER A 159 -8.44 -19.80 -7.34
CA SER A 159 -9.12 -20.67 -6.37
C SER A 159 -9.75 -21.84 -7.09
N TYR A 160 -9.32 -23.05 -6.78
CA TYR A 160 -9.82 -24.27 -7.38
C TYR A 160 -9.82 -25.40 -6.35
N GLU A 161 -10.86 -26.22 -6.32
CA GLU A 161 -11.00 -27.36 -5.38
C GLU A 161 -10.73 -27.00 -3.90
N GLY A 162 -11.19 -25.82 -3.45
CA GLY A 162 -11.04 -25.37 -2.06
C GLY A 162 -9.62 -24.96 -1.68
N ARG A 163 -8.76 -24.72 -2.64
CA ARG A 163 -7.38 -24.29 -2.45
C ARG A 163 -7.05 -23.06 -3.30
N LEU A 164 -6.06 -22.30 -2.88
CA LEU A 164 -5.44 -21.23 -3.65
C LEU A 164 -4.21 -21.78 -4.38
N HIS A 165 -4.23 -21.77 -5.69
CA HIS A 165 -3.11 -22.17 -6.53
C HIS A 165 -2.43 -20.92 -7.07
N TYR A 166 -1.18 -20.72 -6.68
CA TYR A 166 -0.32 -19.63 -7.11
C TYR A 166 0.77 -20.16 -8.04
N ARG A 167 1.20 -19.35 -9.00
CA ARG A 167 2.35 -19.62 -9.87
C ARG A 167 3.09 -18.32 -10.20
N ASP A 168 4.39 -18.42 -10.30
CA ASP A 168 5.31 -17.42 -10.83
C ASP A 168 6.49 -18.08 -11.53
N GLN A 169 7.56 -17.32 -11.80
CA GLN A 169 8.79 -17.83 -12.42
C GLN A 169 9.57 -18.80 -11.50
N ALA A 170 9.43 -18.69 -10.19
CA ALA A 170 10.09 -19.56 -9.22
C ALA A 170 9.39 -20.93 -9.08
N GLY A 171 8.09 -21.02 -9.45
CA GLY A 171 7.35 -22.27 -9.41
C GLY A 171 5.88 -22.15 -9.12
N LYS A 172 5.32 -23.20 -8.51
CA LYS A 172 3.89 -23.31 -8.19
C LYS A 172 3.70 -23.63 -6.72
N LEU A 173 2.70 -23.00 -6.10
CA LEU A 173 2.29 -23.27 -4.73
C LEU A 173 0.81 -23.66 -4.70
N SER A 174 0.44 -24.54 -3.78
CA SER A 174 -0.96 -24.86 -3.49
C SER A 174 -1.19 -24.66 -2.00
N LEU A 175 -1.94 -23.63 -1.67
CA LEU A 175 -2.16 -23.13 -0.31
C LEU A 175 -3.61 -23.37 0.13
N PRO A 176 -3.89 -23.46 1.43
CA PRO A 176 -5.27 -23.38 1.90
C PRO A 176 -5.88 -22.02 1.58
N LEU A 177 -7.19 -21.95 1.38
CA LEU A 177 -7.88 -20.67 1.24
C LEU A 177 -7.77 -19.84 2.53
N PRO A 178 -7.77 -18.49 2.42
CA PRO A 178 -7.84 -17.61 3.57
C PRO A 178 -9.05 -17.94 4.46
N ARG A 179 -8.89 -17.80 5.77
CA ARG A 179 -10.00 -18.00 6.73
C ARG A 179 -11.02 -16.88 6.72
N MET A 180 -10.64 -15.71 6.20
CA MET A 180 -11.54 -14.55 6.09
C MET A 180 -12.65 -14.85 5.07
N ALA A 181 -13.87 -14.46 5.41
CA ALA A 181 -15.02 -14.61 4.52
C ALA A 181 -14.96 -13.64 3.34
N GLY A 182 -15.39 -14.10 2.17
CA GLY A 182 -15.46 -13.32 0.94
C GLY A 182 -14.62 -13.90 -0.20
N ALA A 183 -15.18 -14.00 -1.39
CA ALA A 183 -14.50 -14.56 -2.56
C ALA A 183 -13.23 -13.76 -2.94
N HIS A 184 -13.25 -12.45 -2.72
CA HIS A 184 -12.11 -11.55 -2.97
C HIS A 184 -10.90 -11.80 -2.07
N GLN A 185 -11.05 -12.52 -0.94
CA GLN A 185 -9.94 -12.78 -0.03
C GLN A 185 -8.88 -13.70 -0.63
N ALA A 186 -9.27 -14.58 -1.54
CA ALA A 186 -8.30 -15.40 -2.27
C ALA A 186 -7.41 -14.54 -3.18
N ASP A 187 -7.98 -13.55 -3.86
CA ASP A 187 -7.22 -12.60 -4.69
C ASP A 187 -6.33 -11.68 -3.84
N ASN A 188 -6.79 -11.29 -2.65
CA ASN A 188 -5.98 -10.48 -1.73
C ASN A 188 -4.81 -11.26 -1.10
N ALA A 189 -4.92 -12.58 -1.02
CA ALA A 189 -3.90 -13.45 -0.43
C ALA A 189 -2.86 -13.95 -1.46
N ALA A 190 -3.14 -13.75 -2.74
CA ALA A 190 -2.25 -14.11 -3.83
C ALA A 190 -1.18 -13.05 -4.07
#